data_685c4654236d1d058ae29954a4e95a8a
#
_entry.id   685c4654236d1d058ae29954a4e95a8a
#
_cell.length_a   1.000
_cell.length_b   1.000
_cell.length_c   1.000
_cell.angle_alpha   90.00
_cell.angle_beta   90.00
_cell.angle_gamma   90.00
#
_symmetry.space_group_name_H-M   'P 1'
#
loop_
_entity.id
_entity.type
_entity.pdbx_description
1 polymer ?
#
loop_
_entity_poly.entity_id
_entity_poly.type
_entity_poly.pdbx_seq_one_letter_code
_entity_poly.pdbx_strand_id
1 'polypeptide(L)'
;MDNGDLYVAADGAIAPNPNASWLLHNFVNLKTIKFGNCFDTANVTDMHGMFHNCASLTSLDLSDFDTSNVTDMSGMFNYCASLTSLDLSGFDTSIVTSMRYMFFRCANLTNLNLSGFDASAVTEMDCMFYGCSSLTSLNLSSFNTSNVENMQWMFYNCSSLTSLDISGFRASKGTKTDLIFSGCNKLTDLQCSDSKILLEYKNR
;
A
#
# COMPACT_ATOMS: atom_id res chain seq x y z
N MET A 1 -23.87 14.70 -8.03
CA MET A 1 -22.75 14.28 -7.13
C MET A 1 -22.67 15.27 -5.96
N ASP A 2 -23.77 15.40 -5.21
CA ASP A 2 -23.86 16.52 -4.25
C ASP A 2 -23.16 16.29 -2.91
N ASN A 3 -22.70 15.06 -2.63
CA ASN A 3 -22.09 14.70 -1.33
C ASN A 3 -20.64 14.19 -1.43
N GLY A 4 -20.05 14.13 -2.60
CA GLY A 4 -18.71 13.54 -2.83
C GLY A 4 -18.73 12.02 -2.90
N ASP A 5 -19.85 11.40 -3.24
CA ASP A 5 -19.98 9.96 -3.44
C ASP A 5 -19.96 9.62 -4.93
N LEU A 6 -19.23 8.57 -5.29
CA LEU A 6 -19.21 7.95 -6.63
C LEU A 6 -19.84 6.56 -6.54
N TYR A 7 -20.80 6.29 -7.39
CA TYR A 7 -21.37 4.98 -7.57
C TYR A 7 -20.92 4.43 -8.94
N VAL A 8 -20.24 3.30 -8.93
CA VAL A 8 -19.85 2.56 -10.13
C VAL A 8 -20.84 1.40 -10.27
N ALA A 9 -21.87 1.59 -11.09
CA ALA A 9 -22.91 0.58 -11.31
C ALA A 9 -23.41 0.62 -12.77
N ALA A 10 -23.83 -0.55 -13.28
CA ALA A 10 -24.46 -0.71 -14.60
C ALA A 10 -25.43 -1.90 -14.57
N ASP A 11 -26.28 -2.01 -15.61
CA ASP A 11 -27.18 -3.16 -15.82
C ASP A 11 -26.45 -4.40 -16.37
N GLY A 12 -25.17 -4.53 -16.16
CA GLY A 12 -24.31 -5.65 -16.59
C GLY A 12 -22.91 -5.53 -15.99
N ALA A 13 -22.07 -6.53 -16.21
CA ALA A 13 -20.70 -6.50 -15.71
C ALA A 13 -19.92 -5.32 -16.32
N ILE A 14 -19.30 -4.52 -15.47
CA ILE A 14 -18.31 -3.51 -15.84
C ILE A 14 -16.95 -4.16 -15.62
N ALA A 15 -16.31 -4.62 -16.68
CA ALA A 15 -14.93 -5.08 -16.63
C ALA A 15 -14.03 -3.93 -17.07
N PRO A 16 -13.14 -3.43 -16.19
CA PRO A 16 -12.10 -2.50 -16.61
C PRO A 16 -11.22 -3.12 -17.70
N ASN A 17 -10.52 -2.28 -18.45
CA ASN A 17 -9.44 -2.75 -19.30
C ASN A 17 -8.43 -3.53 -18.40
N PRO A 18 -7.77 -4.58 -18.91
CA PRO A 18 -6.67 -5.24 -18.18
C PRO A 18 -5.64 -4.26 -17.59
N ASN A 19 -5.39 -3.14 -18.26
CA ASN A 19 -4.70 -2.00 -17.65
C ASN A 19 -5.71 -1.05 -17.02
N ALA A 20 -5.91 -1.14 -15.71
CA ALA A 20 -6.73 -0.23 -14.90
C ALA A 20 -5.87 0.88 -14.23
N SER A 21 -4.62 1.08 -14.70
CA SER A 21 -3.76 2.12 -14.15
C SER A 21 -4.41 3.50 -14.29
N TRP A 22 -4.34 4.29 -13.23
CA TRP A 22 -4.90 5.65 -13.15
C TRP A 22 -6.42 5.74 -13.35
N LEU A 23 -7.17 4.64 -13.33
CA LEU A 23 -8.60 4.61 -13.68
C LEU A 23 -9.44 5.60 -12.86
N LEU A 24 -9.19 5.72 -11.56
CA LEU A 24 -9.92 6.57 -10.64
C LEU A 24 -9.02 7.63 -9.98
N HIS A 25 -7.93 8.05 -10.66
CA HIS A 25 -6.98 9.01 -10.11
C HIS A 25 -7.50 10.45 -10.12
N ASN A 26 -6.97 11.28 -9.21
CA ASN A 26 -7.24 12.71 -9.10
C ASN A 26 -8.70 13.10 -8.80
N PHE A 27 -9.51 12.21 -8.27
CA PHE A 27 -10.82 12.56 -7.73
C PHE A 27 -10.68 13.21 -6.34
N VAL A 28 -10.04 14.38 -6.28
CA VAL A 28 -9.60 15.04 -5.04
C VAL A 28 -10.72 15.38 -4.06
N ASN A 29 -11.97 15.55 -4.54
CA ASN A 29 -13.14 15.89 -3.72
C ASN A 29 -14.02 14.67 -3.41
N LEU A 30 -13.67 13.50 -3.90
CA LEU A 30 -14.43 12.27 -3.71
C LEU A 30 -14.24 11.75 -2.29
N LYS A 31 -15.33 11.50 -1.57
CA LYS A 31 -15.31 11.02 -0.18
C LYS A 31 -15.47 9.52 -0.07
N THR A 32 -16.34 8.95 -0.91
CA THR A 32 -16.57 7.51 -0.96
C THR A 32 -16.69 7.01 -2.39
N ILE A 33 -16.29 5.79 -2.62
CA ILE A 33 -16.53 5.05 -3.87
C ILE A 33 -17.29 3.79 -3.48
N LYS A 34 -18.40 3.55 -4.17
CA LYS A 34 -19.14 2.30 -4.06
C LYS A 34 -19.10 1.57 -5.38
N PHE A 35 -18.46 0.42 -5.36
CA PHE A 35 -18.49 -0.51 -6.49
C PHE A 35 -19.76 -1.35 -6.34
N GLY A 36 -20.57 -1.42 -7.42
CA GLY A 36 -21.67 -2.39 -7.46
C GLY A 36 -21.13 -3.80 -7.73
N ASN A 37 -21.93 -4.82 -7.46
CA ASN A 37 -21.60 -6.24 -7.69
C ASN A 37 -21.27 -6.59 -9.15
N CYS A 38 -21.28 -5.60 -10.03
CA CYS A 38 -20.99 -5.74 -11.45
C CYS A 38 -19.57 -5.26 -11.83
N PHE A 39 -18.76 -4.75 -10.90
CA PHE A 39 -17.41 -4.29 -11.19
C PHE A 39 -16.44 -5.46 -11.08
N ASP A 40 -16.14 -6.08 -12.24
CA ASP A 40 -15.34 -7.29 -12.36
C ASP A 40 -13.87 -6.95 -12.64
N THR A 41 -12.97 -7.27 -11.72
CA THR A 41 -11.53 -7.02 -11.84
C THR A 41 -10.70 -8.25 -12.19
N ALA A 42 -11.34 -9.41 -12.45
CA ALA A 42 -10.65 -10.68 -12.68
C ALA A 42 -9.65 -10.66 -13.86
N ASN A 43 -9.83 -9.77 -14.83
CA ASN A 43 -8.92 -9.64 -15.97
C ASN A 43 -7.92 -8.48 -15.81
N VAL A 44 -7.90 -7.78 -14.68
CA VAL A 44 -6.99 -6.65 -14.46
C VAL A 44 -5.60 -7.16 -14.12
N THR A 45 -4.60 -6.66 -14.84
CA THR A 45 -3.19 -7.01 -14.65
C THR A 45 -2.35 -5.86 -14.09
N ASP A 46 -2.85 -4.62 -14.20
CA ASP A 46 -2.15 -3.40 -13.77
C ASP A 46 -3.12 -2.48 -13.03
N MET A 47 -2.85 -2.24 -11.75
CA MET A 47 -3.58 -1.31 -10.87
C MET A 47 -2.72 -0.12 -10.44
N HIS A 48 -1.63 0.19 -11.18
CA HIS A 48 -0.76 1.31 -10.88
C HIS A 48 -1.55 2.62 -10.74
N GLY A 49 -1.41 3.29 -9.60
CA GLY A 49 -2.03 4.59 -9.34
C GLY A 49 -3.56 4.62 -9.44
N MET A 50 -4.27 3.48 -9.37
CA MET A 50 -5.72 3.42 -9.61
C MET A 50 -6.52 4.44 -8.80
N PHE A 51 -6.17 4.68 -7.54
CA PHE A 51 -6.79 5.67 -6.65
C PHE A 51 -5.84 6.83 -6.30
N HIS A 52 -4.78 7.04 -7.10
CA HIS A 52 -3.80 8.09 -6.85
C HIS A 52 -4.47 9.45 -6.66
N ASN A 53 -4.09 10.16 -5.59
CA ASN A 53 -4.56 11.50 -5.27
C ASN A 53 -6.10 11.62 -5.12
N CYS A 54 -6.75 10.57 -4.61
CA CYS A 54 -8.12 10.66 -4.09
C CYS A 54 -8.07 11.27 -2.68
N ALA A 55 -7.65 12.54 -2.59
CA ALA A 55 -7.21 13.17 -1.34
C ALA A 55 -8.28 13.29 -0.26
N SER A 56 -9.57 13.38 -0.64
CA SER A 56 -10.70 13.45 0.29
C SER A 56 -11.34 12.09 0.60
N LEU A 57 -10.86 11.00 0.00
CA LEU A 57 -11.42 9.67 0.19
C LEU A 57 -11.22 9.22 1.65
N THR A 58 -12.31 8.94 2.37
CA THR A 58 -12.27 8.57 3.78
C THR A 58 -12.42 7.09 4.03
N SER A 59 -13.11 6.39 3.13
CA SER A 59 -13.30 4.94 3.19
C SER A 59 -13.40 4.35 1.79
N LEU A 60 -12.99 3.10 1.65
CA LEU A 60 -13.00 2.38 0.39
C LEU A 60 -13.20 0.89 0.70
N ASP A 61 -14.21 0.30 0.07
CA ASP A 61 -14.46 -1.13 0.12
C ASP A 61 -14.01 -1.78 -1.18
N LEU A 62 -13.05 -2.69 -1.07
CA LEU A 62 -12.45 -3.44 -2.17
C LEU A 62 -12.57 -4.95 -1.97
N SER A 63 -13.51 -5.39 -1.11
CA SER A 63 -13.68 -6.80 -0.75
C SER A 63 -14.02 -7.71 -1.94
N ASP A 64 -14.64 -7.12 -2.98
CA ASP A 64 -15.03 -7.84 -4.21
C ASP A 64 -13.96 -7.77 -5.32
N PHE A 65 -12.79 -7.16 -5.06
CA PHE A 65 -11.74 -7.08 -6.07
C PHE A 65 -10.99 -8.40 -6.18
N ASP A 66 -11.00 -8.99 -7.37
CA ASP A 66 -10.09 -10.07 -7.73
C ASP A 66 -8.77 -9.46 -8.23
N THR A 67 -7.69 -9.71 -7.49
CA THR A 67 -6.35 -9.22 -7.80
C THR A 67 -5.37 -10.31 -8.24
N SER A 68 -5.88 -11.53 -8.46
CA SER A 68 -5.07 -12.72 -8.75
C SER A 68 -4.21 -12.61 -10.03
N ASN A 69 -4.57 -11.71 -10.95
CA ASN A 69 -3.82 -11.45 -12.18
C ASN A 69 -3.00 -10.14 -12.14
N VAL A 70 -3.00 -9.41 -11.01
CA VAL A 70 -2.33 -8.11 -10.93
C VAL A 70 -0.83 -8.27 -10.68
N THR A 71 -0.03 -7.63 -11.52
CA THR A 71 1.44 -7.64 -11.43
C THR A 71 2.03 -6.33 -10.92
N ASP A 72 1.30 -5.20 -11.04
CA ASP A 72 1.74 -3.88 -10.57
C ASP A 72 0.65 -3.20 -9.73
N MET A 73 0.97 -2.92 -8.45
CA MET A 73 0.15 -2.16 -7.51
C MET A 73 0.83 -0.86 -7.07
N SER A 74 1.86 -0.42 -7.82
CA SER A 74 2.63 0.76 -7.44
C SER A 74 1.74 2.01 -7.39
N GLY A 75 1.89 2.79 -6.32
CA GLY A 75 1.15 4.03 -6.12
C GLY A 75 -0.37 3.92 -6.04
N MET A 76 -0.94 2.71 -5.86
CA MET A 76 -2.40 2.47 -5.94
C MET A 76 -3.20 3.45 -5.06
N PHE A 77 -2.73 3.74 -3.85
CA PHE A 77 -3.37 4.67 -2.90
C PHE A 77 -2.51 5.92 -2.61
N ASN A 78 -1.57 6.22 -3.49
CA ASN A 78 -0.66 7.35 -3.33
C ASN A 78 -1.43 8.67 -3.17
N TYR A 79 -1.13 9.46 -2.11
CA TYR A 79 -1.83 10.69 -1.73
C TYR A 79 -3.33 10.54 -1.38
N CYS A 80 -3.80 9.36 -0.95
CA CYS A 80 -5.13 9.21 -0.31
C CYS A 80 -5.07 9.75 1.13
N ALA A 81 -4.88 11.07 1.26
CA ALA A 81 -4.49 11.70 2.52
C ALA A 81 -5.56 11.63 3.61
N SER A 82 -6.84 11.54 3.26
CA SER A 82 -7.96 11.47 4.22
C SER A 82 -8.37 10.04 4.59
N LEU A 83 -7.79 9.03 3.94
CA LEU A 83 -8.11 7.63 4.21
C LEU A 83 -7.66 7.25 5.63
N THR A 84 -8.59 6.76 6.46
CA THR A 84 -8.31 6.43 7.86
C THR A 84 -8.13 4.94 8.12
N SER A 85 -8.79 4.11 7.34
CA SER A 85 -8.69 2.65 7.43
C SER A 85 -8.79 2.01 6.05
N LEU A 86 -8.10 0.90 5.87
CA LEU A 86 -8.16 0.11 4.64
C LEU A 86 -7.93 -1.37 4.98
N ASP A 87 -8.85 -2.23 4.52
CA ASP A 87 -8.69 -3.68 4.61
C ASP A 87 -8.41 -4.25 3.22
N LEU A 88 -7.23 -4.83 3.07
CA LEU A 88 -6.76 -5.48 1.85
C LEU A 88 -6.43 -6.95 2.08
N SER A 89 -6.96 -7.55 3.16
CA SER A 89 -6.69 -8.96 3.50
C SER A 89 -7.16 -9.95 2.44
N GLY A 90 -8.10 -9.54 1.58
CA GLY A 90 -8.59 -10.34 0.45
C GLY A 90 -7.74 -10.25 -0.82
N PHE A 91 -6.72 -9.39 -0.85
CA PHE A 91 -5.89 -9.24 -2.05
C PHE A 91 -4.93 -10.42 -2.23
N ASP A 92 -4.95 -11.03 -3.40
CA ASP A 92 -3.89 -11.92 -3.86
C ASP A 92 -2.76 -11.09 -4.47
N THR A 93 -1.59 -11.13 -3.84
CA THR A 93 -0.40 -10.39 -4.28
C THR A 93 0.74 -11.30 -4.69
N SER A 94 0.48 -12.59 -4.86
CA SER A 94 1.49 -13.64 -5.09
C SER A 94 2.34 -13.44 -6.35
N ILE A 95 1.81 -12.71 -7.36
CA ILE A 95 2.54 -12.40 -8.60
C ILE A 95 2.87 -10.90 -8.74
N VAL A 96 2.59 -10.08 -7.72
CA VAL A 96 2.89 -8.64 -7.75
C VAL A 96 4.40 -8.42 -7.65
N THR A 97 4.94 -7.67 -8.60
CA THR A 97 6.38 -7.35 -8.66
C THR A 97 6.73 -5.98 -8.11
N SER A 98 5.78 -5.02 -8.10
CA SER A 98 6.00 -3.68 -7.59
C SER A 98 4.88 -3.22 -6.66
N MET A 99 5.28 -2.77 -5.45
CA MET A 99 4.44 -2.11 -4.45
C MET A 99 4.99 -0.73 -4.06
N ARG A 100 5.88 -0.16 -4.91
CA ARG A 100 6.49 1.14 -4.64
C ARG A 100 5.41 2.23 -4.52
N TYR A 101 5.59 3.17 -3.57
CA TYR A 101 4.65 4.29 -3.32
C TYR A 101 3.21 3.88 -3.00
N MET A 102 2.89 2.60 -2.74
CA MET A 102 1.49 2.13 -2.67
C MET A 102 0.64 2.93 -1.69
N PHE A 103 1.16 3.30 -0.52
CA PHE A 103 0.50 4.11 0.50
C PHE A 103 1.24 5.44 0.76
N PHE A 104 2.00 5.94 -0.22
CA PHE A 104 2.78 7.17 -0.08
C PHE A 104 1.88 8.34 0.32
N ARG A 105 2.19 8.97 1.47
CA ARG A 105 1.43 10.10 2.04
C ARG A 105 -0.06 9.83 2.32
N CYS A 106 -0.42 8.61 2.65
CA CYS A 106 -1.69 8.31 3.32
C CYS A 106 -1.62 8.82 4.77
N ALA A 107 -1.62 10.16 4.94
CA ALA A 107 -1.22 10.81 6.18
C ALA A 107 -2.14 10.51 7.37
N ASN A 108 -3.44 10.27 7.13
CA ASN A 108 -4.42 9.98 8.18
C ASN A 108 -4.69 8.49 8.39
N LEU A 109 -3.97 7.61 7.68
CA LEU A 109 -4.15 6.17 7.80
C LEU A 109 -3.71 5.69 9.19
N THR A 110 -4.65 5.14 9.95
CA THR A 110 -4.42 4.61 11.30
C THR A 110 -4.54 3.11 11.40
N ASN A 111 -5.35 2.50 10.52
CA ASN A 111 -5.60 1.07 10.49
C ASN A 111 -5.44 0.52 9.08
N LEU A 112 -4.51 -0.41 8.90
CA LEU A 112 -4.21 -1.04 7.62
C LEU A 112 -4.04 -2.54 7.81
N ASN A 113 -4.88 -3.33 7.15
CA ASN A 113 -4.83 -4.78 7.18
C ASN A 113 -4.21 -5.33 5.88
N LEU A 114 -3.02 -5.89 5.98
CA LEU A 114 -2.25 -6.52 4.89
C LEU A 114 -1.99 -8.01 5.16
N SER A 115 -2.82 -8.66 5.97
CA SER A 115 -2.56 -10.03 6.44
C SER A 115 -2.58 -11.09 5.31
N GLY A 116 -3.21 -10.77 4.17
CA GLY A 116 -3.22 -11.63 2.98
C GLY A 116 -2.04 -11.42 2.01
N PHE A 117 -1.18 -10.42 2.28
CA PHE A 117 -0.13 -10.07 1.31
C PHE A 117 1.00 -11.10 1.29
N ASP A 118 1.33 -11.56 0.09
CA ASP A 118 2.56 -12.26 -0.24
C ASP A 118 3.52 -11.32 -0.99
N ALA A 119 4.69 -11.09 -0.42
CA ALA A 119 5.72 -10.23 -0.99
C ALA A 119 6.84 -11.01 -1.70
N SER A 120 6.68 -12.31 -1.90
CA SER A 120 7.76 -13.18 -2.40
C SER A 120 8.18 -12.90 -3.84
N ALA A 121 7.28 -12.35 -4.68
CA ALA A 121 7.59 -11.94 -6.04
C ALA A 121 8.04 -10.47 -6.15
N VAL A 122 7.92 -9.68 -5.07
CA VAL A 122 8.15 -8.24 -5.11
C VAL A 122 9.62 -7.89 -5.20
N THR A 123 9.97 -6.99 -6.13
CA THR A 123 11.32 -6.44 -6.29
C THR A 123 11.43 -4.99 -5.84
N GLU A 124 10.34 -4.22 -5.89
CA GLU A 124 10.32 -2.79 -5.59
C GLU A 124 9.29 -2.46 -4.49
N MET A 125 9.80 -1.93 -3.35
CA MET A 125 8.99 -1.49 -2.19
C MET A 125 9.38 -0.09 -1.71
N ASP A 126 10.14 0.67 -2.50
CA ASP A 126 10.58 1.99 -2.09
C ASP A 126 9.38 2.92 -1.83
N CYS A 127 9.51 3.73 -0.77
CA CYS A 127 8.49 4.69 -0.35
C CYS A 127 7.10 4.09 -0.07
N MET A 128 6.95 2.77 0.12
CA MET A 128 5.61 2.14 0.25
C MET A 128 4.74 2.80 1.31
N PHE A 129 5.31 3.16 2.46
CA PHE A 129 4.60 3.82 3.58
C PHE A 129 5.14 5.23 3.88
N TYR A 130 5.88 5.85 2.95
CA TYR A 130 6.44 7.18 3.14
C TYR A 130 5.38 8.18 3.58
N GLY A 131 5.57 8.83 4.73
CA GLY A 131 4.65 9.86 5.23
C GLY A 131 3.30 9.37 5.72
N CYS A 132 3.14 8.08 6.05
CA CYS A 132 1.98 7.56 6.79
C CYS A 132 2.07 8.04 8.26
N SER A 133 1.89 9.35 8.47
CA SER A 133 2.24 10.02 9.72
C SER A 133 1.33 9.69 10.91
N SER A 134 0.12 9.16 10.66
CA SER A 134 -0.83 8.75 11.71
C SER A 134 -0.76 7.26 12.06
N LEU A 135 -0.02 6.45 11.29
CA LEU A 135 0.11 5.02 11.55
C LEU A 135 0.91 4.79 12.84
N THR A 136 0.31 4.09 13.82
CA THR A 136 0.94 3.87 15.13
C THR A 136 1.57 2.49 15.26
N SER A 137 1.04 1.50 14.57
CA SER A 137 1.57 0.13 14.53
C SER A 137 1.38 -0.49 13.16
N LEU A 138 2.28 -1.37 12.76
CA LEU A 138 2.18 -2.12 11.51
C LEU A 138 2.82 -3.49 11.67
N ASN A 139 2.10 -4.53 11.23
CA ASN A 139 2.61 -5.90 11.20
C ASN A 139 2.81 -6.35 9.75
N LEU A 140 4.06 -6.58 9.38
CA LEU A 140 4.52 -7.10 8.10
C LEU A 140 5.37 -8.37 8.29
N SER A 141 5.15 -9.10 9.38
CA SER A 141 5.94 -10.31 9.71
C SER A 141 5.82 -11.41 8.65
N SER A 142 4.71 -11.44 7.91
CA SER A 142 4.48 -12.38 6.81
C SER A 142 5.24 -12.03 5.53
N PHE A 143 5.76 -10.81 5.39
CA PHE A 143 6.41 -10.37 4.15
C PHE A 143 7.77 -11.06 3.97
N ASN A 144 7.88 -11.90 2.95
CA ASN A 144 9.16 -12.42 2.49
C ASN A 144 9.79 -11.44 1.49
N THR A 145 10.79 -10.69 1.93
CA THR A 145 11.41 -9.66 1.09
C THR A 145 12.74 -10.10 0.46
N SER A 146 12.98 -11.38 0.35
CA SER A 146 14.26 -11.93 -0.15
C SER A 146 14.59 -11.53 -1.60
N ASN A 147 13.57 -11.22 -2.41
CA ASN A 147 13.72 -10.76 -3.79
C ASN A 147 13.68 -9.23 -3.93
N VAL A 148 13.45 -8.49 -2.85
CA VAL A 148 13.35 -7.03 -2.92
C VAL A 148 14.72 -6.40 -3.13
N GLU A 149 14.82 -5.59 -4.18
CA GLU A 149 16.04 -4.86 -4.55
C GLU A 149 16.05 -3.43 -3.96
N ASN A 150 14.88 -2.85 -3.74
CA ASN A 150 14.77 -1.47 -3.29
C ASN A 150 13.69 -1.31 -2.20
N MET A 151 14.13 -0.87 -1.00
CA MET A 151 13.30 -0.53 0.17
C MET A 151 13.58 0.89 0.67
N GLN A 152 14.27 1.75 -0.13
CA GLN A 152 14.63 3.10 0.28
C GLN A 152 13.40 3.89 0.70
N TRP A 153 13.51 4.68 1.81
CA TRP A 153 12.45 5.54 2.33
C TRP A 153 11.14 4.83 2.66
N MET A 154 11.12 3.48 2.81
CA MET A 154 9.89 2.71 2.94
C MET A 154 8.99 3.22 4.08
N PHE A 155 9.56 3.56 5.24
CA PHE A 155 8.83 4.11 6.39
C PHE A 155 9.23 5.56 6.72
N TYR A 156 9.82 6.27 5.75
CA TYR A 156 10.27 7.65 5.96
C TYR A 156 9.12 8.54 6.47
N ASN A 157 9.35 9.32 7.56
CA ASN A 157 8.34 10.18 8.18
C ASN A 157 7.05 9.47 8.64
N CYS A 158 7.09 8.18 9.00
CA CYS A 158 6.03 7.55 9.79
C CYS A 158 6.14 8.02 11.26
N SER A 159 5.86 9.31 11.48
CA SER A 159 6.21 10.02 12.71
C SER A 159 5.45 9.59 13.96
N SER A 160 4.31 8.89 13.81
CA SER A 160 3.54 8.32 14.92
C SER A 160 3.81 6.84 15.16
N LEU A 161 4.59 6.19 14.29
CA LEU A 161 4.85 4.75 14.39
C LEU A 161 5.63 4.42 15.66
N THR A 162 5.04 3.60 16.53
CA THR A 162 5.65 3.18 17.81
C THR A 162 6.06 1.71 17.79
N SER A 163 5.33 0.86 17.05
CA SER A 163 5.59 -0.57 16.94
C SER A 163 5.56 -1.03 15.47
N LEU A 164 6.57 -1.80 15.07
CA LEU A 164 6.71 -2.33 13.71
C LEU A 164 7.27 -3.75 13.76
N ASP A 165 6.50 -4.70 13.21
CA ASP A 165 6.97 -6.07 13.04
C ASP A 165 7.33 -6.33 11.57
N ILE A 166 8.62 -6.42 11.30
CA ILE A 166 9.25 -6.79 10.04
C ILE A 166 10.17 -8.01 10.24
N SER A 167 9.78 -8.92 11.12
CA SER A 167 10.59 -10.12 11.44
C SER A 167 10.79 -11.03 10.23
N GLY A 168 9.90 -10.96 9.24
CA GLY A 168 10.01 -11.66 7.95
C GLY A 168 10.97 -11.03 6.95
N PHE A 169 11.41 -9.79 7.18
CA PHE A 169 12.24 -9.08 6.20
C PHE A 169 13.65 -9.67 6.10
N ARG A 170 14.14 -9.72 4.88
CA ARG A 170 15.50 -10.12 4.53
C ARG A 170 16.04 -9.16 3.48
N ALA A 171 17.17 -8.53 3.75
CA ALA A 171 17.88 -7.68 2.82
C ALA A 171 19.14 -8.37 2.31
N SER A 172 19.23 -8.56 1.00
CA SER A 172 20.46 -9.01 0.38
C SER A 172 21.56 -7.93 0.46
N LYS A 173 22.79 -8.29 0.12
CA LYS A 173 23.90 -7.30 0.09
C LYS A 173 23.60 -6.15 -0.90
N GLY A 174 22.89 -6.43 -1.98
CA GLY A 174 22.54 -5.45 -3.02
C GLY A 174 21.27 -4.64 -2.74
N THR A 175 20.43 -5.08 -1.80
CA THR A 175 19.17 -4.37 -1.50
C THR A 175 19.44 -2.94 -1.02
N LYS A 176 18.78 -1.95 -1.61
CA LYS A 176 18.87 -0.55 -1.16
C LYS A 176 17.96 -0.33 0.05
N THR A 177 18.51 0.18 1.16
CA THR A 177 17.79 0.37 2.43
C THR A 177 17.93 1.78 3.00
N ASP A 178 18.51 2.72 2.23
CA ASP A 178 18.83 4.05 2.72
C ASP A 178 17.58 4.78 3.25
N LEU A 179 17.73 5.41 4.42
CA LEU A 179 16.72 6.25 5.06
C LEU A 179 15.38 5.54 5.33
N ILE A 180 15.38 4.20 5.39
CA ILE A 180 14.16 3.39 5.56
C ILE A 180 13.33 3.81 6.78
N PHE A 181 13.96 4.27 7.89
CA PHE A 181 13.29 4.71 9.12
C PHE A 181 13.47 6.20 9.44
N SER A 182 14.04 6.98 8.55
CA SER A 182 14.29 8.41 8.85
C SER A 182 12.98 9.13 9.15
N GLY A 183 12.92 9.86 10.27
CA GLY A 183 11.70 10.52 10.74
C GLY A 183 10.73 9.63 11.54
N CYS A 184 11.05 8.36 11.79
CA CYS A 184 10.28 7.47 12.68
C CYS A 184 10.69 7.70 14.14
N ASN A 185 10.56 8.93 14.64
CA ASN A 185 11.13 9.32 15.92
C ASN A 185 10.47 8.66 17.15
N LYS A 186 9.27 8.09 16.99
CA LYS A 186 8.53 7.39 18.05
C LYS A 186 8.69 5.87 18.01
N LEU A 187 9.38 5.32 17.01
CA LEU A 187 9.53 3.87 16.84
C LEU A 187 10.45 3.32 17.94
N THR A 188 9.89 2.61 18.89
CA THR A 188 10.61 2.02 20.03
C THR A 188 10.52 0.51 20.08
N ASP A 189 9.47 -0.06 19.49
CA ASP A 189 9.25 -1.50 19.40
C ASP A 189 9.42 -1.96 17.93
N LEU A 190 10.62 -2.43 17.60
CA LEU A 190 10.96 -2.96 16.27
C LEU A 190 11.29 -4.44 16.37
N GLN A 191 10.46 -5.27 15.75
CA GLN A 191 10.73 -6.69 15.55
C GLN A 191 11.43 -6.87 14.18
N CYS A 192 12.74 -7.07 14.20
CA CYS A 192 13.57 -7.26 13.00
C CYS A 192 14.77 -8.14 13.34
N SER A 193 15.11 -9.08 12.46
CA SER A 193 16.29 -9.94 12.61
C SER A 193 17.38 -9.62 11.58
N ASP A 194 17.09 -8.83 10.55
CA ASP A 194 18.05 -8.51 9.50
C ASP A 194 19.07 -7.45 9.96
N SER A 195 20.36 -7.78 9.86
CA SER A 195 21.44 -6.94 10.39
C SER A 195 21.62 -5.63 9.61
N LYS A 196 21.36 -5.63 8.30
CA LYS A 196 21.46 -4.43 7.46
C LYS A 196 20.36 -3.44 7.79
N ILE A 197 19.11 -3.94 7.93
CA ILE A 197 17.96 -3.11 8.30
C ILE A 197 18.11 -2.58 9.74
N LEU A 198 18.62 -3.40 10.68
CA LEU A 198 18.91 -2.97 12.04
C LEU A 198 19.96 -1.86 12.11
N LEU A 199 20.92 -1.83 11.19
CA LEU A 199 21.89 -0.73 11.11
C LEU A 199 21.22 0.60 10.76
N GLU A 200 20.32 0.59 9.78
CA GLU A 200 19.53 1.78 9.42
C GLU A 200 18.67 2.28 10.59
N TYR A 201 18.09 1.34 11.36
CA TYR A 201 17.30 1.69 12.56
C TYR A 201 18.13 2.41 13.62
N LYS A 202 19.38 1.99 13.81
CA LYS A 202 20.30 2.62 14.79
C LYS A 202 20.78 4.00 14.34
N ASN A 203 20.81 4.25 13.04
CA ASN A 203 21.33 5.50 12.45
C ASN A 203 20.23 6.51 12.08
N ARG A 204 18.96 6.27 12.42
CA ARG A 204 17.81 7.12 12.08
C ARG A 204 17.78 8.45 12.82
#